data_177c2aaf32bbc8fe81b9e1c7cdeeabbd
#
_entry.id   177c2aaf32bbc8fe81b9e1c7cdeeabbd
#
_cell.length_a   1.000
_cell.length_b   1.000
_cell.length_c   1.000
_cell.angle_alpha   90.00
_cell.angle_beta   90.00
_cell.angle_gamma   90.00
#
_symmetry.space_group_name_H-M   'P 1'
#
loop_
_entity.id
_entity.type
_entity.pdbx_description
1 polymer ?
#
loop_
_entity_poly.entity_id
_entity_poly.type
_entity_poly.pdbx_seq_one_letter_code
_entity_poly.pdbx_strand_id
1 'polypeptide(L)'
;YITARLLNVSLLVRREALEFLYEYGLFLAKAITFVIAVIAIIIAIASSAMKQGGKKGELEIIDLSEQYSEVEEDIIHHLLSKDELKEKEKKDKKADKEKAKIAKKASKDESEEKTVTPRLFVVDFNGSIDAKEVGSLREEISAILTVAQPSDEVFVRLESGGGMVHGYGLAASQLDRVRQKNIPLTASVDKVAASGGYMMACVANKIVSAPFAIIGSIGVIAQVPNFHKLLKKNDVDFEQFTAGEFKRTVTMFGENTDKGREKFVEELEETHVLFKNFVSEHRPSLDIAKVATGEHWFGTQAKELGLIDELQTSDDYLQARCKSHKIVQIKYATKKGLAEKFSKAASLSFDAIISKVWQNNRVFPG
;
A
#
# COMPACT_ATOMS: atom_id res chain seq x y z
N TYR A 1 50.20 63.96 8.85
CA TYR A 1 50.61 63.13 7.69
C TYR A 1 50.26 61.61 7.90
N ILE A 2 50.41 61.13 9.12
CA ILE A 2 50.15 59.68 9.44
C ILE A 2 48.65 59.37 9.46
N THR A 3 47.82 60.25 9.97
CA THR A 3 46.33 60.06 10.02
C THR A 3 45.67 60.01 8.66
N ALA A 4 46.15 60.80 7.68
CA ALA A 4 45.63 60.81 6.32
C ALA A 4 45.98 59.50 5.56
N ARG A 5 47.12 58.89 5.87
CA ARG A 5 47.53 57.54 5.27
C ARG A 5 46.74 56.40 5.84
N LEU A 6 46.41 56.43 7.14
CA LEU A 6 45.57 55.41 7.77
C LEU A 6 44.11 55.44 7.28
N LEU A 7 43.58 56.66 7.03
CA LEU A 7 42.22 56.82 6.46
C LEU A 7 42.15 56.29 5.02
N ASN A 8 43.16 56.53 4.18
CA ASN A 8 43.19 56.00 2.82
C ASN A 8 43.34 54.47 2.78
N VAL A 9 44.09 53.87 3.67
CA VAL A 9 44.21 52.40 3.76
C VAL A 9 42.88 51.76 4.19
N SER A 10 42.16 52.37 5.17
CA SER A 10 40.84 51.86 5.60
C SER A 10 39.77 51.99 4.52
N LEU A 11 39.82 53.01 3.68
CA LEU A 11 38.91 53.20 2.54
C LEU A 11 39.22 52.23 1.41
N LEU A 12 40.48 51.91 1.14
CA LEU A 12 40.89 50.90 0.16
C LEU A 12 40.45 49.50 0.59
N VAL A 13 40.67 49.10 1.83
CA VAL A 13 40.24 47.81 2.36
C VAL A 13 38.69 47.67 2.35
N ARG A 14 37.96 48.74 2.66
CA ARG A 14 36.49 48.72 2.52
C ARG A 14 36.02 48.59 1.07
N ARG A 15 36.73 49.21 0.13
CA ARG A 15 36.38 49.12 -1.30
C ARG A 15 36.64 47.72 -1.84
N GLU A 16 37.76 47.12 -1.53
CA GLU A 16 38.05 45.74 -1.91
C GLU A 16 37.07 44.71 -1.30
N ALA A 17 36.69 44.91 -0.02
CA ALA A 17 35.69 44.08 0.63
C ALA A 17 34.29 44.22 0.00
N LEU A 18 33.91 45.45 -0.42
CA LEU A 18 32.66 45.70 -1.14
C LEU A 18 32.67 45.13 -2.55
N GLU A 19 33.77 45.19 -3.29
CA GLU A 19 33.93 44.56 -4.61
C GLU A 19 33.86 43.05 -4.49
N PHE A 20 34.52 42.44 -3.52
CA PHE A 20 34.43 41.02 -3.24
C PHE A 20 32.98 40.56 -2.91
N LEU A 21 32.31 41.32 -2.04
CA LEU A 21 30.90 41.02 -1.70
C LEU A 21 29.96 41.15 -2.92
N TYR A 22 30.22 42.11 -3.78
CA TYR A 22 29.46 42.28 -5.03
C TYR A 22 29.70 41.13 -6.00
N GLU A 23 30.95 40.76 -6.23
CA GLU A 23 31.29 39.63 -7.12
C GLU A 23 30.77 38.29 -6.59
N TYR A 24 30.91 38.07 -5.25
CA TYR A 24 30.36 36.87 -4.60
C TYR A 24 28.84 36.83 -4.70
N GLY A 25 28.16 37.97 -4.45
CA GLY A 25 26.74 38.13 -4.58
C GLY A 25 26.24 37.85 -6.02
N LEU A 26 26.98 38.34 -7.03
CA LEU A 26 26.70 38.12 -8.44
C LEU A 26 26.90 36.64 -8.84
N PHE A 27 27.95 36.01 -8.32
CA PHE A 27 28.19 34.57 -8.51
C PHE A 27 27.09 33.74 -7.90
N LEU A 28 26.69 34.06 -6.66
CA LEU A 28 25.61 33.35 -5.95
C LEU A 28 24.28 33.53 -6.68
N ALA A 29 23.97 34.73 -7.17
CA ALA A 29 22.77 35.00 -7.96
C ALA A 29 22.75 34.17 -9.26
N LYS A 30 23.85 34.09 -9.98
CA LYS A 30 24.00 33.24 -11.18
C LYS A 30 23.83 31.74 -10.86
N ALA A 31 24.45 31.29 -9.76
CA ALA A 31 24.32 29.90 -9.32
C ALA A 31 22.87 29.52 -8.96
N ILE A 32 22.19 30.40 -8.22
CA ILE A 32 20.75 30.21 -7.88
C ILE A 32 19.89 30.19 -9.14
N THR A 33 20.11 31.14 -10.07
CA THR A 33 19.36 31.20 -11.35
C THR A 33 19.57 29.93 -12.17
N PHE A 34 20.80 29.41 -12.21
CA PHE A 34 21.12 28.16 -12.90
C PHE A 34 20.39 26.95 -12.26
N VAL A 35 20.40 26.86 -10.92
CA VAL A 35 19.70 25.81 -10.19
C VAL A 35 18.18 25.88 -10.44
N ILE A 36 17.59 27.08 -10.40
CA ILE A 36 16.17 27.28 -10.71
C ILE A 36 15.84 26.84 -12.15
N ALA A 37 16.70 27.22 -13.12
CA ALA A 37 16.51 26.82 -14.52
C ALA A 37 16.57 25.28 -14.69
N VAL A 38 17.52 24.61 -14.03
CA VAL A 38 17.64 23.15 -14.04
C VAL A 38 16.40 22.50 -13.41
N ILE A 39 15.93 23.02 -12.26
CA ILE A 39 14.71 22.52 -11.61
C ILE A 39 13.49 22.72 -12.53
N ALA A 40 13.35 23.89 -13.18
CA ALA A 40 12.26 24.14 -14.12
C ALA A 40 12.28 23.18 -15.32
N ILE A 41 13.46 22.88 -15.86
CA ILE A 41 13.62 21.88 -16.93
C ILE A 41 13.22 20.47 -16.44
N ILE A 42 13.66 20.08 -15.25
CA ILE A 42 13.29 18.78 -14.64
C ILE A 42 11.78 18.69 -14.45
N ILE A 43 11.13 19.76 -13.95
CA ILE A 43 9.68 19.82 -13.79
C ILE A 43 8.97 19.76 -15.15
N ALA A 44 9.47 20.45 -16.18
CA ALA A 44 8.91 20.41 -17.52
C ALA A 44 9.01 19.01 -18.16
N ILE A 45 10.13 18.33 -18.00
CA ILE A 45 10.34 16.94 -18.44
C ILE A 45 9.40 16.00 -17.67
N ALA A 46 9.31 16.15 -16.34
CA ALA A 46 8.44 15.34 -15.50
C ALA A 46 6.96 15.54 -15.85
N SER A 47 6.52 16.78 -16.07
CA SER A 47 5.13 17.09 -16.46
C SER A 47 4.79 16.63 -17.89
N SER A 48 5.75 16.64 -18.82
CA SER A 48 5.56 16.05 -20.17
C SER A 48 5.48 14.52 -20.11
N ALA A 49 6.24 13.87 -19.22
CA ALA A 49 6.15 12.44 -18.98
C ALA A 49 4.80 12.04 -18.32
N MET A 50 4.23 12.90 -17.49
CA MET A 50 2.88 12.70 -16.90
C MET A 50 1.74 12.88 -17.93
N LYS A 51 1.92 13.68 -18.98
CA LYS A 51 0.93 13.87 -20.05
C LYS A 51 0.89 12.75 -21.10
N GLN A 52 1.91 11.89 -21.17
CA GLN A 52 1.80 10.67 -21.97
C GLN A 52 0.84 9.72 -21.25
N GLY A 53 -0.35 9.55 -21.83
CA GLY A 53 -1.46 8.75 -21.33
C GLY A 53 -0.99 7.44 -20.72
N GLY A 54 -1.58 7.11 -19.55
CA GLY A 54 -1.11 6.07 -18.65
C GLY A 54 -0.63 4.84 -19.40
N LYS A 55 0.64 4.51 -19.25
CA LYS A 55 1.20 3.28 -19.78
C LYS A 55 0.38 2.15 -19.17
N LYS A 56 -0.39 1.47 -20.03
CA LYS A 56 -1.11 0.26 -19.61
C LYS A 56 -0.10 -0.63 -18.91
N GLY A 57 -0.41 -1.03 -17.68
CA GLY A 57 0.35 -2.03 -16.97
C GLY A 57 0.24 -3.37 -17.70
N GLU A 58 1.00 -4.34 -17.26
CA GLU A 58 0.95 -5.72 -17.72
C GLU A 58 0.54 -6.61 -16.55
N LEU A 59 -0.28 -7.62 -16.84
CA LEU A 59 -0.57 -8.68 -15.89
C LEU A 59 0.62 -9.64 -15.85
N GLU A 60 1.21 -9.79 -14.69
CA GLU A 60 2.21 -10.81 -14.38
C GLU A 60 1.48 -11.97 -13.71
N ILE A 61 1.69 -13.17 -14.23
CA ILE A 61 1.14 -14.42 -13.70
C ILE A 61 2.31 -15.22 -13.16
N ILE A 62 2.32 -15.47 -11.85
CA ILE A 62 3.42 -16.13 -11.15
C ILE A 62 2.89 -17.45 -10.59
N ASP A 63 3.47 -18.58 -11.00
CA ASP A 63 3.14 -19.91 -10.46
C ASP A 63 3.86 -20.11 -9.11
N LEU A 64 3.16 -19.88 -8.01
CA LEU A 64 3.71 -20.08 -6.67
C LEU A 64 3.86 -21.55 -6.32
N SER A 65 3.03 -22.44 -6.89
CA SER A 65 3.18 -23.88 -6.66
C SER A 65 4.49 -24.41 -7.22
N GLU A 66 4.90 -23.93 -8.40
CA GLU A 66 6.19 -24.27 -9.00
C GLU A 66 7.36 -23.76 -8.12
N GLN A 67 7.30 -22.52 -7.67
CA GLN A 67 8.32 -21.95 -6.79
C GLN A 67 8.47 -22.73 -5.47
N TYR A 68 7.37 -23.14 -4.84
CA TYR A 68 7.42 -23.96 -3.63
C TYR A 68 8.03 -25.34 -3.90
N SER A 69 7.71 -25.94 -5.06
CA SER A 69 8.25 -27.24 -5.45
C SER A 69 9.75 -27.17 -5.73
N GLU A 70 10.22 -26.12 -6.42
CA GLU A 70 11.64 -25.90 -6.69
C GLU A 70 12.43 -25.75 -5.38
N VAL A 71 11.93 -24.93 -4.43
CA VAL A 71 12.58 -24.76 -3.12
C VAL A 71 12.61 -26.08 -2.33
N GLU A 72 11.51 -26.86 -2.37
CA GLU A 72 11.45 -28.18 -1.72
C GLU A 72 12.49 -29.11 -2.33
N GLU A 73 12.59 -29.18 -3.65
CA GLU A 73 13.58 -30.02 -4.35
C GLU A 73 15.01 -29.61 -4.02
N ASP A 74 15.31 -28.31 -4.04
CA ASP A 74 16.63 -27.80 -3.70
C ASP A 74 17.05 -28.17 -2.27
N ILE A 75 16.16 -28.02 -1.30
CA ILE A 75 16.41 -28.39 0.08
C ILE A 75 16.65 -29.91 0.20
N ILE A 76 15.83 -30.72 -0.48
CA ILE A 76 15.94 -32.18 -0.50
C ILE A 76 17.28 -32.60 -1.10
N HIS A 77 17.70 -31.97 -2.22
CA HIS A 77 18.99 -32.25 -2.83
C HIS A 77 20.19 -31.97 -1.93
N HIS A 78 20.07 -31.00 -0.99
CA HIS A 78 21.11 -30.69 -0.02
C HIS A 78 21.07 -31.60 1.22
N LEU A 79 19.91 -32.14 1.59
CA LEU A 79 19.73 -32.93 2.79
C LEU A 79 19.98 -34.43 2.57
N LEU A 80 19.64 -34.96 1.38
CA LEU A 80 19.73 -36.39 1.09
C LEU A 80 21.08 -36.78 0.48
N SER A 81 21.57 -37.97 0.81
CA SER A 81 22.70 -38.60 0.15
C SER A 81 22.34 -39.01 -1.28
N LYS A 82 23.36 -39.25 -2.12
CA LYS A 82 23.17 -39.67 -3.51
C LYS A 82 22.31 -40.92 -3.68
N ASP A 83 22.36 -41.82 -2.71
CA ASP A 83 21.60 -43.08 -2.78
C ASP A 83 20.13 -42.88 -2.35
N GLU A 84 19.88 -42.06 -1.33
CA GLU A 84 18.53 -41.66 -0.92
C GLU A 84 17.81 -40.84 -1.99
N LEU A 85 18.53 -39.96 -2.71
CA LEU A 85 17.99 -39.21 -3.85
C LEU A 85 17.52 -40.15 -4.98
N LYS A 86 18.33 -41.16 -5.32
CA LYS A 86 17.95 -42.16 -6.33
C LYS A 86 16.72 -42.98 -5.92
N GLU A 87 16.60 -43.28 -4.63
CA GLU A 87 15.45 -44.00 -4.09
C GLU A 87 14.18 -43.16 -4.14
N LYS A 88 14.29 -41.85 -3.77
CA LYS A 88 13.21 -40.87 -3.87
C LYS A 88 12.74 -40.69 -5.32
N GLU A 89 13.66 -40.44 -6.26
CA GLU A 89 13.32 -40.32 -7.68
C GLU A 89 12.60 -41.56 -8.26
N LYS A 90 12.98 -42.74 -7.80
CA LYS A 90 12.29 -43.99 -8.23
C LYS A 90 10.88 -44.05 -7.67
N LYS A 91 10.65 -43.58 -6.42
CA LYS A 91 9.32 -43.56 -5.79
C LYS A 91 8.44 -42.52 -6.48
N ASP A 92 8.97 -41.33 -6.76
CA ASP A 92 8.24 -40.23 -7.41
C ASP A 92 7.85 -40.61 -8.86
N LYS A 93 8.77 -41.20 -9.65
CA LYS A 93 8.48 -41.73 -10.99
C LYS A 93 7.43 -42.84 -10.98
N LYS A 94 7.34 -43.65 -9.92
CA LYS A 94 6.29 -44.67 -9.80
C LYS A 94 4.94 -44.02 -9.49
N ALA A 95 4.92 -43.07 -8.56
CA ALA A 95 3.71 -42.31 -8.17
C ALA A 95 3.13 -41.55 -9.37
N ASP A 96 3.98 -40.87 -10.16
CA ASP A 96 3.57 -40.13 -11.35
C ASP A 96 3.02 -41.05 -12.45
N LYS A 97 3.63 -42.23 -12.63
CA LYS A 97 3.10 -43.24 -13.57
C LYS A 97 1.74 -43.80 -13.13
N GLU A 98 1.54 -43.93 -11.84
CA GLU A 98 0.28 -44.40 -11.25
C GLU A 98 -0.81 -43.35 -11.38
N LYS A 99 -0.51 -42.06 -11.04
CA LYS A 99 -1.40 -40.92 -11.29
C LYS A 99 -1.76 -40.77 -12.76
N ALA A 100 -0.79 -40.90 -13.68
CA ALA A 100 -1.04 -40.84 -15.12
C ALA A 100 -1.90 -41.99 -15.62
N LYS A 101 -1.78 -43.20 -15.04
CA LYS A 101 -2.66 -44.33 -15.37
C LYS A 101 -4.09 -44.12 -14.88
N ILE A 102 -4.26 -43.58 -13.66
CA ILE A 102 -5.58 -43.25 -13.10
C ILE A 102 -6.23 -42.14 -13.94
N ALA A 103 -5.51 -41.06 -14.28
CA ALA A 103 -6.00 -40.00 -15.14
C ALA A 103 -6.39 -40.50 -16.55
N LYS A 104 -5.63 -41.44 -17.14
CA LYS A 104 -5.96 -42.07 -18.43
C LYS A 104 -7.16 -43.03 -18.34
N LYS A 105 -7.42 -43.64 -17.19
CA LYS A 105 -8.63 -44.45 -16.98
C LYS A 105 -9.87 -43.59 -16.84
N ALA A 106 -9.77 -42.49 -16.02
CA ALA A 106 -10.85 -41.53 -15.85
C ALA A 106 -11.21 -40.79 -17.16
N SER A 107 -10.23 -40.58 -18.08
CA SER A 107 -10.50 -39.96 -19.38
C SER A 107 -11.16 -40.86 -20.41
N LYS A 108 -11.31 -42.17 -20.13
CA LYS A 108 -11.98 -43.16 -21.02
C LYS A 108 -13.44 -43.38 -20.64
N ASP A 109 -13.84 -43.04 -19.43
CA ASP A 109 -15.25 -43.05 -19.01
C ASP A 109 -15.84 -41.67 -19.25
N GLU A 110 -16.63 -41.52 -20.30
CA GLU A 110 -17.28 -40.24 -20.69
C GLU A 110 -18.29 -39.71 -19.66
N SER A 111 -18.47 -40.39 -18.52
CA SER A 111 -19.41 -40.05 -17.47
C SER A 111 -18.78 -39.44 -16.19
N GLU A 112 -17.45 -39.40 -16.07
CA GLU A 112 -16.81 -38.75 -14.89
C GLU A 112 -16.36 -37.36 -15.25
N GLU A 113 -16.93 -36.36 -14.57
CA GLU A 113 -16.44 -34.97 -14.55
C GLU A 113 -14.93 -35.00 -14.29
N LYS A 114 -14.14 -34.45 -15.21
CA LYS A 114 -12.70 -34.21 -14.99
C LYS A 114 -12.54 -33.48 -13.70
N THR A 115 -12.04 -34.12 -12.67
CA THR A 115 -11.65 -33.44 -11.41
C THR A 115 -10.55 -32.44 -11.74
N VAL A 116 -10.96 -31.21 -12.03
CA VAL A 116 -10.04 -30.10 -12.25
C VAL A 116 -9.46 -29.72 -10.88
N THR A 117 -8.15 -29.78 -10.73
CA THR A 117 -7.50 -29.29 -9.50
C THR A 117 -7.92 -27.86 -9.26
N PRO A 118 -8.53 -27.54 -8.10
CA PRO A 118 -8.95 -26.17 -7.79
C PRO A 118 -7.74 -25.23 -7.77
N ARG A 119 -7.99 -23.98 -8.15
CA ARG A 119 -6.94 -22.95 -8.19
C ARG A 119 -7.12 -22.00 -7.03
N LEU A 120 -5.99 -21.56 -6.45
CA LEU A 120 -5.94 -20.50 -5.47
C LEU A 120 -5.29 -19.27 -6.12
N PHE A 121 -6.08 -18.24 -6.39
CA PHE A 121 -5.60 -16.99 -6.95
C PHE A 121 -5.14 -16.06 -5.83
N VAL A 122 -3.86 -15.71 -5.83
CA VAL A 122 -3.27 -14.81 -4.83
C VAL A 122 -3.17 -13.40 -5.38
N VAL A 123 -3.64 -12.44 -4.60
CA VAL A 123 -3.53 -11.00 -4.89
C VAL A 123 -2.94 -10.29 -3.69
N ASP A 124 -2.04 -9.35 -3.93
CA ASP A 124 -1.43 -8.52 -2.90
C ASP A 124 -2.03 -7.11 -2.90
N PHE A 125 -2.45 -6.64 -1.74
CA PHE A 125 -2.87 -5.26 -1.58
C PHE A 125 -2.11 -4.61 -0.42
N ASN A 126 -1.13 -3.76 -0.76
CA ASN A 126 -0.40 -2.92 0.19
C ASN A 126 -0.88 -1.49 0.03
N GLY A 127 -1.88 -1.11 0.84
CA GLY A 127 -2.66 0.10 0.65
C GLY A 127 -2.00 1.35 1.23
N SER A 128 -1.86 2.38 0.39
CA SER A 128 -1.50 3.74 0.79
C SER A 128 -2.72 4.52 1.30
N ILE A 129 -2.49 5.70 1.91
CA ILE A 129 -3.58 6.55 2.46
C ILE A 129 -4.62 6.92 1.40
N ASP A 130 -4.19 7.18 0.16
CA ASP A 130 -5.05 7.53 -0.97
C ASP A 130 -5.59 6.30 -1.73
N ALA A 131 -5.24 5.09 -1.29
CA ALA A 131 -5.65 3.82 -1.90
C ALA A 131 -5.43 3.74 -3.41
N LYS A 132 -4.36 4.37 -3.93
CA LYS A 132 -4.04 4.37 -5.39
C LYS A 132 -3.86 2.96 -5.97
N GLU A 133 -3.53 1.99 -5.14
CA GLU A 133 -3.37 0.57 -5.47
C GLU A 133 -4.67 -0.08 -5.95
N VAL A 134 -5.80 0.54 -5.67
CA VAL A 134 -7.13 0.12 -6.17
C VAL A 134 -7.17 -0.01 -7.69
N GLY A 135 -6.41 0.83 -8.41
CA GLY A 135 -6.29 0.73 -9.86
C GLY A 135 -5.77 -0.63 -10.33
N SER A 136 -4.72 -1.13 -9.68
CA SER A 136 -4.14 -2.46 -9.95
C SER A 136 -5.08 -3.58 -9.50
N LEU A 137 -5.65 -3.48 -8.29
CA LEU A 137 -6.60 -4.46 -7.76
C LEU A 137 -7.80 -4.67 -8.72
N ARG A 138 -8.30 -3.61 -9.35
CA ARG A 138 -9.39 -3.71 -10.34
C ARG A 138 -9.02 -4.57 -11.54
N GLU A 139 -7.82 -4.40 -12.06
CA GLU A 139 -7.32 -5.19 -13.21
C GLU A 139 -7.09 -6.65 -12.81
N GLU A 140 -6.49 -6.88 -11.64
CA GLU A 140 -6.23 -8.20 -11.07
C GLU A 140 -7.52 -8.99 -10.84
N ILE A 141 -8.48 -8.41 -10.11
CA ILE A 141 -9.79 -9.04 -9.85
C ILE A 141 -10.54 -9.26 -11.16
N SER A 142 -10.53 -8.29 -12.08
CA SER A 142 -11.19 -8.46 -13.37
C SER A 142 -10.59 -9.60 -14.17
N ALA A 143 -9.26 -9.73 -14.19
CA ALA A 143 -8.58 -10.85 -14.86
C ALA A 143 -8.93 -12.20 -14.21
N ILE A 144 -8.90 -12.29 -12.89
CA ILE A 144 -9.27 -13.51 -12.15
C ILE A 144 -10.71 -13.92 -12.51
N LEU A 145 -11.65 -12.97 -12.47
CA LEU A 145 -13.07 -13.25 -12.73
C LEU A 145 -13.38 -13.66 -14.18
N THR A 146 -12.44 -13.51 -15.12
CA THR A 146 -12.61 -14.07 -16.48
C THR A 146 -12.44 -15.56 -16.54
N VAL A 147 -11.71 -16.15 -15.60
CA VAL A 147 -11.32 -17.57 -15.64
C VAL A 147 -11.71 -18.35 -14.38
N ALA A 148 -11.96 -17.69 -13.25
CA ALA A 148 -12.26 -18.33 -11.99
C ALA A 148 -13.62 -19.02 -11.99
N GLN A 149 -13.69 -20.17 -11.33
CA GLN A 149 -14.87 -21.00 -11.15
C GLN A 149 -15.24 -21.06 -9.65
N PRO A 150 -16.46 -21.43 -9.28
CA PRO A 150 -16.86 -21.55 -7.86
C PRO A 150 -16.06 -22.57 -7.04
N SER A 151 -15.37 -23.50 -7.70
CA SER A 151 -14.43 -24.43 -7.06
C SER A 151 -13.05 -23.83 -6.74
N ASP A 152 -12.74 -22.68 -7.31
CA ASP A 152 -11.50 -21.96 -7.06
C ASP A 152 -11.65 -21.08 -5.80
N GLU A 153 -10.53 -20.52 -5.33
CA GLU A 153 -10.48 -19.60 -4.19
C GLU A 153 -9.67 -18.36 -4.57
N VAL A 154 -10.07 -17.20 -4.07
CA VAL A 154 -9.26 -15.97 -4.13
C VAL A 154 -8.70 -15.68 -2.73
N PHE A 155 -7.40 -15.46 -2.65
CA PHE A 155 -6.67 -15.17 -1.43
C PHE A 155 -6.02 -13.80 -1.55
N VAL A 156 -6.43 -12.85 -0.70
CA VAL A 156 -5.83 -11.53 -0.69
C VAL A 156 -4.90 -11.37 0.51
N ARG A 157 -3.61 -11.10 0.26
CA ARG A 157 -2.67 -10.66 1.30
C ARG A 157 -2.84 -9.16 1.45
N LEU A 158 -3.38 -8.76 2.60
CA LEU A 158 -3.78 -7.39 2.87
C LEU A 158 -2.85 -6.76 3.90
N GLU A 159 -2.24 -5.64 3.55
CA GLU A 159 -1.44 -4.82 4.44
C GLU A 159 -1.87 -3.35 4.28
N SER A 160 -2.68 -2.83 5.22
CA SER A 160 -3.11 -1.43 5.16
C SER A 160 -3.60 -0.90 6.50
N GLY A 161 -3.13 0.27 6.87
CA GLY A 161 -3.66 1.05 7.99
C GLY A 161 -4.96 1.82 7.67
N GLY A 162 -5.48 1.70 6.45
CA GLY A 162 -6.62 2.47 5.97
C GLY A 162 -6.26 3.82 5.37
N GLY A 163 -7.26 4.66 5.15
CA GLY A 163 -7.09 5.97 4.53
C GLY A 163 -8.40 6.56 4.01
N MET A 164 -8.38 7.17 2.83
CA MET A 164 -9.54 7.85 2.25
C MET A 164 -10.73 6.89 2.04
N VAL A 165 -11.86 7.20 2.65
CA VAL A 165 -13.06 6.35 2.66
C VAL A 165 -13.51 5.93 1.26
N HIS A 166 -13.56 6.86 0.30
CA HIS A 166 -13.99 6.55 -1.06
C HIS A 166 -13.02 5.62 -1.81
N GLY A 167 -11.71 5.71 -1.53
CA GLY A 167 -10.70 4.83 -2.10
C GLY A 167 -10.82 3.40 -1.56
N TYR A 168 -10.90 3.25 -0.25
CA TYR A 168 -11.07 1.96 0.41
C TYR A 168 -12.45 1.34 0.18
N GLY A 169 -13.49 2.17 0.10
CA GLY A 169 -14.82 1.71 -0.31
C GLY A 169 -14.82 1.10 -1.70
N LEU A 170 -14.11 1.73 -2.67
CA LEU A 170 -13.93 1.16 -4.00
C LEU A 170 -13.12 -0.14 -3.96
N ALA A 171 -12.06 -0.21 -3.13
CA ALA A 171 -11.26 -1.42 -2.96
C ALA A 171 -12.08 -2.58 -2.41
N ALA A 172 -12.85 -2.34 -1.35
CA ALA A 172 -13.77 -3.31 -0.77
C ALA A 172 -14.80 -3.79 -1.81
N SER A 173 -15.36 -2.87 -2.61
CA SER A 173 -16.29 -3.23 -3.70
C SER A 173 -15.63 -4.11 -4.77
N GLN A 174 -14.32 -3.98 -5.03
CA GLN A 174 -13.65 -4.91 -5.97
C GLN A 174 -13.59 -6.33 -5.38
N LEU A 175 -13.32 -6.47 -4.09
CA LEU A 175 -13.33 -7.78 -3.43
C LEU A 175 -14.73 -8.40 -3.36
N ASP A 176 -15.75 -7.57 -3.16
CA ASP A 176 -17.14 -8.04 -3.14
C ASP A 176 -17.58 -8.63 -4.49
N ARG A 177 -17.05 -8.17 -5.62
CA ARG A 177 -17.28 -8.80 -6.94
C ARG A 177 -16.92 -10.29 -6.97
N VAL A 178 -15.90 -10.70 -6.19
CA VAL A 178 -15.50 -12.13 -6.08
C VAL A 178 -16.61 -12.91 -5.38
N ARG A 179 -17.10 -12.39 -4.25
CA ARG A 179 -18.20 -13.01 -3.49
C ARG A 179 -19.50 -13.10 -4.29
N GLN A 180 -19.84 -12.05 -5.02
CA GLN A 180 -21.02 -12.02 -5.90
C GLN A 180 -20.99 -13.09 -7.00
N LYS A 181 -19.79 -13.61 -7.33
CA LYS A 181 -19.63 -14.76 -8.24
C LYS A 181 -19.61 -16.11 -7.52
N ASN A 182 -19.91 -16.14 -6.22
CA ASN A 182 -19.85 -17.33 -5.37
C ASN A 182 -18.46 -18.00 -5.35
N ILE A 183 -17.41 -17.22 -5.52
CA ILE A 183 -16.02 -17.68 -5.39
C ILE A 183 -15.59 -17.41 -3.94
N PRO A 184 -15.10 -18.42 -3.20
CA PRO A 184 -14.56 -18.24 -1.87
C PRO A 184 -13.45 -17.17 -1.85
N LEU A 185 -13.56 -16.23 -0.92
CA LEU A 185 -12.58 -15.16 -0.71
C LEU A 185 -12.01 -15.26 0.70
N THR A 186 -10.71 -15.40 0.80
CA THR A 186 -9.97 -15.36 2.07
C THR A 186 -9.08 -14.11 2.12
N ALA A 187 -9.18 -13.33 3.19
CA ALA A 187 -8.26 -12.23 3.48
C ALA A 187 -7.24 -12.66 4.52
N SER A 188 -5.96 -12.44 4.24
CA SER A 188 -4.87 -12.69 5.19
C SER A 188 -4.22 -11.39 5.60
N VAL A 189 -3.99 -11.24 6.91
CA VAL A 189 -3.42 -10.05 7.52
C VAL A 189 -2.22 -10.45 8.37
N ASP A 190 -1.02 -10.25 7.82
CA ASP A 190 0.21 -10.57 8.56
C ASP A 190 0.66 -9.42 9.47
N LYS A 191 0.37 -8.15 9.12
CA LYS A 191 0.82 -6.98 9.87
C LYS A 191 -0.29 -6.04 10.27
N VAL A 192 -1.12 -5.59 9.32
CA VAL A 192 -2.17 -4.59 9.60
C VAL A 192 -3.30 -4.65 8.59
N ALA A 193 -4.54 -4.65 9.09
CA ALA A 193 -5.75 -4.30 8.36
C ALA A 193 -6.66 -3.48 9.29
N ALA A 194 -6.48 -2.16 9.27
CA ALA A 194 -7.14 -1.22 10.15
C ALA A 194 -7.95 -0.20 9.34
N SER A 195 -9.06 0.30 9.91
CA SER A 195 -9.91 1.30 9.28
C SER A 195 -10.35 0.87 7.86
N GLY A 196 -10.00 1.61 6.80
CA GLY A 196 -10.24 1.20 5.42
C GLY A 196 -9.66 -0.18 5.06
N GLY A 197 -8.53 -0.58 5.67
CA GLY A 197 -7.99 -1.93 5.53
C GLY A 197 -8.94 -2.99 6.09
N TYR A 198 -9.57 -2.76 7.23
CA TYR A 198 -10.57 -3.66 7.75
C TYR A 198 -11.88 -3.64 6.94
N MET A 199 -12.23 -2.48 6.36
CA MET A 199 -13.35 -2.40 5.41
C MET A 199 -13.14 -3.35 4.21
N MET A 200 -11.91 -3.54 3.75
CA MET A 200 -11.59 -4.54 2.74
C MET A 200 -11.63 -5.97 3.30
N ALA A 201 -11.01 -6.19 4.48
CA ALA A 201 -10.92 -7.51 5.09
C ALA A 201 -12.29 -8.10 5.40
N CYS A 202 -13.23 -7.29 5.95
CA CYS A 202 -14.55 -7.76 6.37
C CYS A 202 -15.41 -8.32 5.23
N VAL A 203 -15.11 -7.96 3.97
CA VAL A 203 -15.77 -8.50 2.78
C VAL A 203 -15.49 -10.00 2.61
N ALA A 204 -14.35 -10.50 3.07
CA ALA A 204 -13.95 -11.88 2.87
C ALA A 204 -14.87 -12.89 3.58
N ASN A 205 -15.01 -14.10 3.00
CA ASN A 205 -15.70 -15.22 3.65
C ASN A 205 -14.93 -15.71 4.88
N LYS A 206 -13.58 -15.62 4.81
CA LYS A 206 -12.68 -16.01 5.88
C LYS A 206 -11.59 -14.95 6.05
N ILE A 207 -11.30 -14.58 7.29
CA ILE A 207 -10.19 -13.67 7.63
C ILE A 207 -9.21 -14.46 8.49
N VAL A 208 -7.97 -14.58 8.02
CA VAL A 208 -6.87 -15.15 8.80
C VAL A 208 -5.89 -14.04 9.16
N SER A 209 -5.28 -14.13 10.33
CA SER A 209 -4.38 -13.08 10.81
C SER A 209 -3.23 -13.65 11.64
N ALA A 210 -2.06 -13.05 11.51
CA ALA A 210 -0.96 -13.30 12.44
C ALA A 210 -1.33 -12.81 13.86
N PRO A 211 -0.77 -13.42 14.94
CA PRO A 211 -1.16 -13.11 16.31
C PRO A 211 -0.98 -11.65 16.73
N PHE A 212 0.00 -10.96 16.19
CA PHE A 212 0.32 -9.55 16.47
C PHE A 212 -0.06 -8.58 15.36
N ALA A 213 -0.80 -9.01 14.35
CA ALA A 213 -1.32 -8.09 13.34
C ALA A 213 -2.33 -7.13 13.96
N ILE A 214 -2.32 -5.89 13.51
CA ILE A 214 -3.23 -4.83 13.95
C ILE A 214 -4.53 -4.93 13.15
N ILE A 215 -5.66 -5.11 13.83
CA ILE A 215 -6.97 -5.34 13.23
C ILE A 215 -8.00 -4.36 13.82
N GLY A 216 -8.98 -3.94 13.04
CA GLY A 216 -10.10 -3.13 13.52
C GLY A 216 -9.95 -1.66 13.17
N SER A 217 -9.87 -0.79 14.18
CA SER A 217 -9.93 0.68 13.98
C SER A 217 -11.15 1.08 13.13
N ILE A 218 -12.32 0.53 13.49
CA ILE A 218 -13.60 0.83 12.82
C ILE A 218 -14.08 2.17 13.35
N GLY A 219 -13.61 3.23 12.71
CA GLY A 219 -13.88 4.61 13.06
C GLY A 219 -13.51 5.56 11.93
N VAL A 220 -13.86 6.82 12.09
CA VAL A 220 -13.57 7.89 11.12
C VAL A 220 -12.87 9.03 11.83
N ILE A 221 -11.82 9.54 11.26
CA ILE A 221 -11.06 10.67 11.77
C ILE A 221 -10.85 11.72 10.68
N ALA A 222 -10.93 12.99 11.04
CA ALA A 222 -10.46 14.09 10.22
C ALA A 222 -9.57 15.03 11.04
N GLN A 223 -8.44 15.41 10.49
CA GLN A 223 -7.49 16.34 11.11
C GLN A 223 -7.26 17.51 10.16
N VAL A 224 -7.67 18.71 10.57
CA VAL A 224 -7.54 19.92 9.76
C VAL A 224 -6.79 20.98 10.55
N PRO A 225 -5.52 21.31 10.20
CA PRO A 225 -4.84 22.45 10.79
C PRO A 225 -5.57 23.74 10.38
N ASN A 226 -5.68 24.70 11.29
CA ASN A 226 -6.28 26.01 10.97
C ASN A 226 -5.28 27.14 11.17
N PHE A 227 -4.94 27.82 10.08
CA PHE A 227 -3.98 28.91 10.02
C PHE A 227 -4.63 30.31 10.01
N HIS A 228 -5.96 30.41 10.16
CA HIS A 228 -6.67 31.68 10.12
C HIS A 228 -6.06 32.77 11.03
N LYS A 229 -5.80 32.41 12.30
CA LYS A 229 -5.20 33.37 13.27
C LYS A 229 -3.80 33.80 12.88
N LEU A 230 -3.00 32.94 12.25
CA LEU A 230 -1.67 33.25 11.76
C LEU A 230 -1.73 34.20 10.59
N LEU A 231 -2.63 33.99 9.63
CA LEU A 231 -2.84 34.88 8.49
C LEU A 231 -3.28 36.27 8.96
N LYS A 232 -4.28 36.34 9.83
CA LYS A 232 -4.78 37.61 10.40
C LYS A 232 -3.72 38.39 11.18
N LYS A 233 -2.84 37.71 11.91
CA LYS A 233 -1.72 38.33 12.62
C LYS A 233 -0.70 38.98 11.67
N ASN A 234 -0.61 38.52 10.44
CA ASN A 234 0.32 39.01 9.41
C ASN A 234 -0.38 39.87 8.35
N ASP A 235 -1.56 40.46 8.68
CA ASP A 235 -2.36 41.28 7.78
C ASP A 235 -2.65 40.66 6.42
N VAL A 236 -2.86 39.33 6.40
CA VAL A 236 -3.25 38.56 5.21
C VAL A 236 -4.72 38.20 5.33
N ASP A 237 -5.54 38.72 4.43
CA ASP A 237 -6.95 38.35 4.31
C ASP A 237 -7.11 37.10 3.44
N PHE A 238 -7.99 36.21 3.88
CA PHE A 238 -8.40 35.03 3.12
C PHE A 238 -9.86 35.14 2.75
N GLU A 239 -10.14 35.29 1.46
CA GLU A 239 -11.51 35.37 0.94
C GLU A 239 -11.94 34.02 0.35
N GLN A 240 -13.11 33.55 0.75
CA GLN A 240 -13.69 32.31 0.24
C GLN A 240 -15.13 32.56 -0.20
N PHE A 241 -15.40 32.35 -1.47
CA PHE A 241 -16.73 32.48 -2.05
C PHE A 241 -17.33 31.09 -2.30
N THR A 242 -18.49 30.80 -1.71
CA THR A 242 -19.18 29.52 -1.87
C THR A 242 -20.63 29.74 -2.22
N ALA A 243 -21.18 28.82 -3.02
CA ALA A 243 -22.63 28.68 -3.24
C ALA A 243 -23.09 27.34 -2.65
N GLY A 244 -24.13 27.39 -1.82
CA GLY A 244 -24.59 26.27 -0.99
C GLY A 244 -24.07 26.40 0.44
N GLU A 245 -25.01 26.30 1.40
CA GLU A 245 -24.79 26.58 2.83
C GLU A 245 -23.64 25.78 3.42
N PHE A 246 -23.53 24.48 3.08
CA PHE A 246 -22.53 23.55 3.61
C PHE A 246 -21.49 23.11 2.57
N LYS A 247 -21.26 23.95 1.53
CA LYS A 247 -20.24 23.62 0.52
C LYS A 247 -18.84 23.51 1.11
N ARG A 248 -18.58 24.27 2.20
CA ARG A 248 -17.37 24.20 3.03
C ARG A 248 -17.78 24.39 4.49
N THR A 249 -17.64 23.35 5.27
CA THR A 249 -17.94 23.33 6.70
C THR A 249 -16.72 23.74 7.53
N VAL A 250 -15.54 23.17 7.20
CA VAL A 250 -14.26 23.49 7.85
C VAL A 250 -13.20 23.80 6.79
N THR A 251 -12.35 24.79 7.07
CA THR A 251 -11.29 25.27 6.19
C THR A 251 -9.97 25.44 6.93
N MET A 252 -8.86 25.33 6.20
CA MET A 252 -7.50 25.50 6.74
C MET A 252 -7.13 26.99 6.95
N PHE A 253 -7.67 27.91 6.15
CA PHE A 253 -7.20 29.29 6.12
C PHE A 253 -8.26 30.30 6.56
N GLY A 254 -9.54 30.03 6.38
CA GLY A 254 -10.64 30.87 6.84
C GLY A 254 -11.03 30.60 8.28
N GLU A 255 -11.95 31.43 8.78
CA GLU A 255 -12.56 31.23 10.10
C GLU A 255 -13.53 30.03 10.07
N ASN A 256 -13.38 29.15 11.04
CA ASN A 256 -14.27 28.02 11.23
C ASN A 256 -15.33 28.39 12.26
N THR A 257 -16.58 28.50 11.83
CA THR A 257 -17.74 28.80 12.69
C THR A 257 -18.17 27.57 13.47
N ASP A 258 -18.87 27.78 14.60
CA ASP A 258 -19.40 26.67 15.41
C ASP A 258 -20.41 25.83 14.60
N LYS A 259 -21.31 26.47 13.83
CA LYS A 259 -22.24 25.79 12.93
C LYS A 259 -21.53 24.94 11.86
N GLY A 260 -20.41 25.44 11.30
CA GLY A 260 -19.59 24.68 10.36
C GLY A 260 -18.91 23.47 11.01
N ARG A 261 -18.46 23.61 12.26
CA ARG A 261 -17.87 22.50 13.04
C ARG A 261 -18.92 21.43 13.38
N GLU A 262 -20.10 21.84 13.83
CA GLU A 262 -21.22 20.93 14.13
C GLU A 262 -21.60 20.12 12.90
N LYS A 263 -21.79 20.77 11.75
CA LYS A 263 -22.09 20.05 10.50
C LYS A 263 -20.97 19.13 10.05
N PHE A 264 -19.71 19.52 10.24
CA PHE A 264 -18.57 18.66 9.91
C PHE A 264 -18.51 17.40 10.80
N VAL A 265 -18.83 17.53 12.09
CA VAL A 265 -18.92 16.38 13.01
C VAL A 265 -20.09 15.48 12.61
N GLU A 266 -21.24 16.03 12.25
CA GLU A 266 -22.38 15.27 11.72
C GLU A 266 -21.99 14.44 10.48
N GLU A 267 -21.27 15.02 9.52
CA GLU A 267 -20.76 14.32 8.32
C GLU A 267 -19.80 13.17 8.66
N LEU A 268 -18.95 13.34 9.70
CA LEU A 268 -18.09 12.28 10.21
C LEU A 268 -18.89 11.14 10.84
N GLU A 269 -19.91 11.49 11.63
CA GLU A 269 -20.79 10.51 12.28
C GLU A 269 -21.62 9.72 11.26
N GLU A 270 -22.18 10.39 10.25
CA GLU A 270 -22.86 9.74 9.13
C GLU A 270 -21.93 8.74 8.41
N THR A 271 -20.69 9.14 8.15
CA THR A 271 -19.68 8.27 7.53
C THR A 271 -19.36 7.07 8.42
N HIS A 272 -19.28 7.25 9.74
CA HIS A 272 -19.06 6.17 10.69
C HIS A 272 -20.26 5.20 10.73
N VAL A 273 -21.49 5.70 10.66
CA VAL A 273 -22.70 4.88 10.57
C VAL A 273 -22.67 4.02 9.29
N LEU A 274 -22.32 4.62 8.14
CA LEU A 274 -22.18 3.87 6.89
C LEU A 274 -21.12 2.76 7.01
N PHE A 275 -19.98 3.05 7.64
CA PHE A 275 -18.93 2.05 7.86
C PHE A 275 -19.42 0.91 8.77
N LYS A 276 -20.08 1.22 9.88
CA LYS A 276 -20.68 0.21 10.78
C LYS A 276 -21.67 -0.69 10.05
N ASN A 277 -22.55 -0.10 9.26
CA ASN A 277 -23.55 -0.85 8.49
C ASN A 277 -22.87 -1.79 7.47
N PHE A 278 -21.85 -1.29 6.76
CA PHE A 278 -21.10 -2.09 5.82
C PHE A 278 -20.41 -3.29 6.48
N VAL A 279 -19.78 -3.09 7.65
CA VAL A 279 -19.16 -4.19 8.41
C VAL A 279 -20.22 -5.17 8.89
N SER A 280 -21.35 -4.70 9.42
CA SER A 280 -22.44 -5.56 9.90
C SER A 280 -23.06 -6.41 8.78
N GLU A 281 -23.17 -5.87 7.58
CA GLU A 281 -23.66 -6.61 6.39
C GLU A 281 -22.75 -7.79 6.04
N HIS A 282 -21.44 -7.58 6.09
CA HIS A 282 -20.46 -8.60 5.71
C HIS A 282 -20.10 -9.55 6.87
N ARG A 283 -20.23 -9.09 8.10
CA ARG A 283 -19.92 -9.83 9.34
C ARG A 283 -21.13 -9.79 10.31
N PRO A 284 -22.25 -10.46 9.98
CA PRO A 284 -23.49 -10.34 10.74
C PRO A 284 -23.41 -10.90 12.18
N SER A 285 -22.44 -11.76 12.46
CA SER A 285 -22.20 -12.31 13.81
C SER A 285 -21.37 -11.39 14.71
N LEU A 286 -20.84 -10.28 14.18
CA LEU A 286 -19.96 -9.38 14.90
C LEU A 286 -20.79 -8.41 15.77
N ASP A 287 -20.45 -8.29 17.05
CA ASP A 287 -21.00 -7.24 17.90
C ASP A 287 -20.39 -5.88 17.53
N ILE A 288 -21.05 -5.22 16.57
CA ILE A 288 -20.57 -3.96 16.00
C ILE A 288 -20.46 -2.85 17.04
N ALA A 289 -21.34 -2.84 18.05
CA ALA A 289 -21.31 -1.82 19.09
C ALA A 289 -20.04 -1.91 19.94
N LYS A 290 -19.55 -3.13 20.15
CA LYS A 290 -18.35 -3.39 20.94
C LYS A 290 -17.05 -3.08 20.17
N VAL A 291 -17.04 -3.26 18.85
CA VAL A 291 -15.81 -3.20 18.04
C VAL A 291 -15.71 -1.96 17.15
N ALA A 292 -16.77 -1.16 17.00
CA ALA A 292 -16.76 0.03 16.17
C ALA A 292 -16.58 1.32 17.00
N THR A 293 -15.65 1.30 17.93
CA THR A 293 -15.28 2.42 18.81
C THR A 293 -14.08 3.23 18.29
N GLY A 294 -13.51 2.81 17.16
CA GLY A 294 -12.26 3.38 16.63
C GLY A 294 -10.99 2.74 17.19
N GLU A 295 -11.10 1.83 18.14
CA GLU A 295 -9.97 1.08 18.69
C GLU A 295 -9.46 0.01 17.73
N HIS A 296 -8.23 -0.41 17.96
CA HIS A 296 -7.63 -1.53 17.24
C HIS A 296 -7.20 -2.62 18.23
N TRP A 297 -7.08 -3.83 17.74
CA TRP A 297 -6.70 -5.01 18.53
C TRP A 297 -5.62 -5.79 17.79
N PHE A 298 -4.81 -6.50 18.55
CA PHE A 298 -3.93 -7.50 17.96
C PHE A 298 -4.72 -8.74 17.52
N GLY A 299 -4.19 -9.48 16.54
CA GLY A 299 -4.86 -10.66 15.96
C GLY A 299 -5.44 -11.62 16.98
N THR A 300 -4.71 -11.89 18.09
CA THR A 300 -5.20 -12.76 19.17
C THR A 300 -6.49 -12.22 19.81
N GLN A 301 -6.51 -10.93 20.15
CA GLN A 301 -7.69 -10.26 20.71
C GLN A 301 -8.81 -10.13 19.69
N ALA A 302 -8.44 -9.82 18.44
CA ALA A 302 -9.37 -9.69 17.32
C ALA A 302 -10.15 -10.99 17.05
N LYS A 303 -9.51 -12.15 17.27
CA LYS A 303 -10.17 -13.45 17.18
C LYS A 303 -11.23 -13.64 18.27
N GLU A 304 -10.92 -13.29 19.51
CA GLU A 304 -11.86 -13.36 20.63
C GLU A 304 -13.09 -12.44 20.43
N LEU A 305 -12.87 -11.31 19.76
CA LEU A 305 -13.92 -10.35 19.43
C LEU A 305 -14.71 -10.71 18.16
N GLY A 306 -14.31 -11.73 17.42
CA GLY A 306 -14.93 -12.14 16.16
C GLY A 306 -14.58 -11.29 14.94
N LEU A 307 -13.58 -10.40 15.07
CA LEU A 307 -13.10 -9.58 13.95
C LEU A 307 -12.35 -10.42 12.90
N ILE A 308 -11.74 -11.53 13.29
CA ILE A 308 -11.10 -12.51 12.43
C ILE A 308 -11.60 -13.92 12.76
N ASP A 309 -11.38 -14.86 11.84
CA ASP A 309 -11.85 -16.23 11.97
C ASP A 309 -10.77 -17.17 12.51
N GLU A 310 -9.49 -16.96 12.15
CA GLU A 310 -8.41 -17.88 12.53
C GLU A 310 -7.07 -17.15 12.68
N LEU A 311 -6.24 -17.64 13.61
CA LEU A 311 -4.86 -17.20 13.74
C LEU A 311 -3.98 -18.05 12.85
N GLN A 312 -3.50 -17.46 11.76
CA GLN A 312 -2.64 -18.11 10.77
C GLN A 312 -1.93 -17.04 9.95
N THR A 313 -0.66 -17.24 9.58
CA THR A 313 0.06 -16.39 8.64
C THR A 313 -0.33 -16.71 7.20
N SER A 314 -0.11 -15.76 6.30
CA SER A 314 -0.31 -15.99 4.86
C SER A 314 0.54 -17.15 4.33
N ASP A 315 1.78 -17.27 4.81
CA ASP A 315 2.71 -18.32 4.40
C ASP A 315 2.20 -19.71 4.82
N ASP A 316 1.76 -19.87 6.08
CA ASP A 316 1.19 -21.13 6.57
C ASP A 316 -0.06 -21.53 5.77
N TYR A 317 -0.92 -20.55 5.46
CA TYR A 317 -2.12 -20.79 4.67
C TYR A 317 -1.78 -21.30 3.28
N LEU A 318 -0.87 -20.62 2.57
CA LEU A 318 -0.44 -20.99 1.22
C LEU A 318 0.27 -22.34 1.21
N GLN A 319 1.18 -22.60 2.16
CA GLN A 319 1.86 -23.88 2.29
C GLN A 319 0.88 -25.06 2.49
N ALA A 320 -0.12 -24.88 3.35
CA ALA A 320 -1.14 -25.90 3.56
C ALA A 320 -1.95 -26.19 2.29
N ARG A 321 -2.14 -25.21 1.42
CA ARG A 321 -2.90 -25.35 0.15
C ARG A 321 -2.09 -25.88 -1.02
N CYS A 322 -0.75 -25.82 -1.00
CA CYS A 322 0.12 -26.30 -2.10
C CYS A 322 -0.15 -27.73 -2.53
N LYS A 323 -0.59 -28.60 -1.61
CA LYS A 323 -0.86 -30.02 -1.91
C LYS A 323 -2.21 -30.26 -2.61
N SER A 324 -3.16 -29.33 -2.47
CA SER A 324 -4.54 -29.49 -2.92
C SER A 324 -4.97 -28.53 -4.02
N HIS A 325 -4.26 -27.42 -4.17
CA HIS A 325 -4.59 -26.35 -5.13
C HIS A 325 -3.39 -25.99 -6.00
N LYS A 326 -3.67 -25.56 -7.21
CA LYS A 326 -2.68 -24.83 -8.00
C LYS A 326 -2.69 -23.37 -7.57
N ILE A 327 -1.58 -22.89 -6.99
CA ILE A 327 -1.47 -21.53 -6.44
C ILE A 327 -0.85 -20.61 -7.49
N VAL A 328 -1.59 -19.58 -7.87
CA VAL A 328 -1.19 -18.63 -8.93
C VAL A 328 -1.36 -17.21 -8.41
N GLN A 329 -0.27 -16.47 -8.35
CA GLN A 329 -0.33 -15.05 -8.01
C GLN A 329 -0.60 -14.23 -9.28
N ILE A 330 -1.57 -13.33 -9.19
CA ILE A 330 -1.92 -12.36 -10.24
C ILE A 330 -1.51 -10.99 -9.76
N LYS A 331 -0.67 -10.32 -10.54
CA LYS A 331 -0.16 -8.98 -10.22
C LYS A 331 -0.24 -8.07 -11.44
N TYR A 332 -0.83 -6.90 -11.26
CA TYR A 332 -0.84 -5.88 -12.29
C TYR A 332 0.32 -4.90 -12.08
N ALA A 333 1.39 -5.09 -12.86
CA ALA A 333 2.58 -4.26 -12.79
C ALA A 333 2.40 -3.01 -13.66
N THR A 334 2.27 -1.85 -13.05
CA THR A 334 2.35 -0.58 -13.77
C THR A 334 3.79 -0.29 -14.17
N LYS A 335 4.03 -0.02 -15.47
CA LYS A 335 5.38 0.34 -15.94
C LYS A 335 5.80 1.66 -15.30
N LYS A 336 6.67 1.58 -14.30
CA LYS A 336 7.22 2.77 -13.62
C LYS A 336 7.96 3.64 -14.62
N GLY A 337 7.54 4.92 -14.73
CA GLY A 337 8.22 5.89 -15.56
C GLY A 337 9.67 6.13 -15.09
N LEU A 338 10.54 6.55 -16.00
CA LEU A 338 11.93 6.91 -15.67
C LEU A 338 12.00 7.92 -14.51
N ALA A 339 11.07 8.89 -14.46
CA ALA A 339 10.99 9.88 -13.38
C ALA A 339 10.75 9.24 -11.99
N GLU A 340 9.93 8.19 -11.89
CA GLU A 340 9.67 7.47 -10.63
C GLU A 340 10.88 6.63 -10.20
N LYS A 341 11.63 6.08 -11.15
CA LYS A 341 12.90 5.39 -10.88
C LYS A 341 13.95 6.36 -10.35
N PHE A 342 14.05 7.56 -10.92
CA PHE A 342 14.95 8.62 -10.45
C PHE A 342 14.55 9.18 -9.09
N SER A 343 13.26 9.40 -8.83
CA SER A 343 12.75 9.84 -7.54
C SER A 343 13.08 8.84 -6.42
N LYS A 344 12.88 7.54 -6.68
CA LYS A 344 13.22 6.49 -5.72
C LYS A 344 14.73 6.37 -5.49
N ALA A 345 15.55 6.52 -6.53
CA ALA A 345 17.00 6.56 -6.39
C ALA A 345 17.47 7.78 -5.59
N ALA A 346 16.85 8.94 -5.81
CA ALA A 346 17.16 10.17 -5.07
C ALA A 346 16.75 10.05 -3.58
N SER A 347 15.58 9.49 -3.26
CA SER A 347 15.17 9.27 -1.86
C SER A 347 16.08 8.29 -1.13
N LEU A 348 16.45 7.17 -1.76
CA LEU A 348 17.39 6.20 -1.18
C LEU A 348 18.78 6.81 -0.94
N SER A 349 19.24 7.70 -1.85
CA SER A 349 20.51 8.41 -1.67
C SER A 349 20.42 9.42 -0.52
N PHE A 350 19.30 10.10 -0.35
CA PHE A 350 19.05 11.04 0.72
C PHE A 350 18.98 10.35 2.08
N ASP A 351 18.27 9.23 2.18
CA ASP A 351 18.19 8.40 3.39
C ASP A 351 19.57 7.82 3.77
N ALA A 352 20.37 7.42 2.78
CA ALA A 352 21.74 6.94 3.01
C ALA A 352 22.67 8.06 3.52
N ILE A 353 22.49 9.28 3.04
CA ILE A 353 23.25 10.45 3.50
C ILE A 353 22.85 10.80 4.93
N ILE A 354 21.55 10.87 5.22
CA ILE A 354 21.03 11.15 6.58
C ILE A 354 21.51 10.07 7.56
N SER A 355 21.40 8.80 7.22
CA SER A 355 21.83 7.72 8.09
C SER A 355 23.35 7.77 8.36
N LYS A 356 24.15 8.14 7.37
CA LYS A 356 25.60 8.31 7.51
C LYS A 356 25.98 9.52 8.39
N VAL A 357 25.24 10.62 8.26
CA VAL A 357 25.41 11.80 9.12
C VAL A 357 25.01 11.49 10.57
N TRP A 358 23.92 10.72 10.76
CA TRP A 358 23.49 10.27 12.10
C TRP A 358 24.47 9.28 12.74
N GLN A 359 25.07 8.38 11.98
CA GLN A 359 26.09 7.46 12.48
C GLN A 359 27.39 8.18 12.86
N ASN A 360 27.81 9.17 12.07
CA ASN A 360 29.00 9.98 12.39
C ASN A 360 28.84 10.89 13.61
N ASN A 361 27.60 11.31 13.93
CA ASN A 361 27.35 12.12 15.13
C ASN A 361 27.30 11.30 16.44
N ARG A 362 27.45 9.97 16.39
CA ARG A 362 27.57 9.13 17.59
C ARG A 362 29.02 8.91 18.07
N VAL A 363 29.98 9.62 17.49
CA VAL A 363 31.43 9.50 17.84
C VAL A 363 31.88 10.63 18.76
N PHE A 364 31.03 11.22 19.58
CA PHE A 364 31.48 12.02 20.72
C PHE A 364 31.09 11.27 22.01
N PRO A 365 32.11 10.72 22.76
CA PRO A 365 31.88 10.29 24.13
C PRO A 365 31.72 11.53 25.00
N GLY A 366 30.63 11.60 25.79
CA GLY A 366 30.45 12.52 26.89
C GLY A 366 31.23 12.07 28.12
#